data_aac9b5605cf46c4b879eb4e1e9994849
#
_entry.id   aac9b5605cf46c4b879eb4e1e9994849
#
_cell.length_a   1.000
_cell.length_b   1.000
_cell.length_c   1.000
_cell.angle_alpha   90.00
_cell.angle_beta   90.00
_cell.angle_gamma   90.00
#
_symmetry.space_group_name_H-M   'P 1'
#
loop_
_entity.id
_entity.type
_entity.pdbx_description
1 polymer ?
#
loop_
_entity_poly.entity_id
_entity_poly.type
_entity_poly.pdbx_seq_one_letter_code
_entity_poly.pdbx_strand_id
1 'polypeptide(L)'
;MKNKANQLKHNISFEEAETVFEDENAIYIFDQYNSIHEERFIIIGEDNIFRELAVCHCYRGLNDEIIRIISARKATLNEIKLYERKI
;
A
#
# COMPACT_ATOMS: atom_id res chain seq x y z
N MET A 1 -9.21 -12.75 -6.61
CA MET A 1 -8.60 -12.68 -7.94
C MET A 1 -7.42 -11.73 -7.97
N LYS A 2 -7.60 -10.45 -7.61
CA LYS A 2 -6.46 -9.52 -7.54
C LYS A 2 -5.43 -9.94 -6.50
N ASN A 3 -5.89 -10.47 -5.36
CA ASN A 3 -5.01 -10.95 -4.30
C ASN A 3 -4.10 -12.08 -4.80
N LYS A 4 -4.70 -13.06 -5.47
CA LYS A 4 -3.93 -14.20 -5.98
C LYS A 4 -2.94 -13.78 -7.06
N ALA A 5 -3.35 -12.88 -7.96
CA ALA A 5 -2.48 -12.36 -9.00
C ALA A 5 -1.31 -11.59 -8.37
N ASN A 6 -1.57 -10.82 -7.31
CA ASN A 6 -0.54 -10.07 -6.61
C ASN A 6 0.45 -11.01 -5.93
N GLN A 7 -0.05 -12.09 -5.31
CA GLN A 7 0.82 -13.09 -4.68
C GLN A 7 1.74 -13.75 -5.70
N LEU A 8 1.22 -14.07 -6.88
CA LEU A 8 2.01 -14.70 -7.93
C LEU A 8 3.08 -13.76 -8.47
N LYS A 9 2.76 -12.48 -8.59
CA LYS A 9 3.67 -11.49 -9.16
C LYS A 9 4.69 -10.97 -8.15
N HIS A 10 4.26 -10.71 -6.92
CA HIS A 10 5.09 -10.01 -5.92
C HIS A 10 5.36 -10.82 -4.66
N ASN A 11 4.78 -12.00 -4.53
CA ASN A 11 4.89 -12.84 -3.35
C ASN A 11 4.39 -12.13 -2.07
N ILE A 12 3.36 -11.33 -2.22
CA ILE A 12 2.74 -10.57 -1.12
C ILE A 12 1.24 -10.75 -1.23
N SER A 13 0.61 -11.22 -0.16
CA SER A 13 -0.84 -11.33 -0.10
C SER A 13 -1.46 -9.99 0.32
N PHE A 14 -2.73 -9.80 0.01
CA PHE A 14 -3.44 -8.61 0.47
C PHE A 14 -3.64 -8.63 1.99
N GLU A 15 -3.74 -9.84 2.58
CA GLU A 15 -3.79 -9.99 4.03
C GLU A 15 -2.51 -9.48 4.69
N GLU A 16 -1.36 -9.80 4.09
CA GLU A 16 -0.08 -9.27 4.55
C GLU A 16 0.01 -7.76 4.35
N ALA A 17 -0.46 -7.28 3.20
CA ALA A 17 -0.44 -5.85 2.87
C ALA A 17 -1.31 -5.03 3.82
N GLU A 18 -2.43 -5.58 4.29
CA GLU A 18 -3.30 -4.89 5.25
C GLU A 18 -2.56 -4.46 6.50
N THR A 19 -1.58 -5.24 6.93
CA THR A 19 -0.86 -4.96 8.17
C THR A 19 -0.01 -3.70 8.09
N VAL A 20 0.29 -3.23 6.88
CA VAL A 20 1.02 -1.97 6.68
C VAL A 20 0.24 -0.78 7.24
N PHE A 21 -1.10 -0.86 7.19
CA PHE A 21 -1.96 0.22 7.70
C PHE A 21 -1.91 0.36 9.23
N GLU A 22 -1.32 -0.62 9.92
CA GLU A 22 -1.11 -0.57 11.36
C GLU A 22 0.24 0.04 11.73
N ASP A 23 1.11 0.31 10.76
CA ASP A 23 2.41 0.93 11.00
C ASP A 23 2.23 2.42 11.27
N GLU A 24 2.53 2.85 12.48
CA GLU A 24 2.38 4.25 12.89
C GLU A 24 3.29 5.19 12.11
N ASN A 25 4.37 4.67 11.54
CA ASN A 25 5.33 5.45 10.78
C ASN A 25 5.06 5.45 9.28
N ALA A 26 4.00 4.77 8.85
CA ALA A 26 3.67 4.69 7.43
C ALA A 26 3.41 6.08 6.84
N ILE A 27 3.79 6.25 5.59
CA ILE A 27 3.55 7.50 4.86
C ILE A 27 2.59 7.24 3.71
N TYR A 28 1.83 8.27 3.34
CA TYR A 28 0.84 8.19 2.26
C TYR A 28 1.26 9.11 1.13
N ILE A 29 1.18 8.57 -0.10
CA ILE A 29 1.49 9.32 -1.31
C ILE A 29 0.28 9.24 -2.23
N PHE A 30 -0.14 10.38 -2.78
CA PHE A 30 -1.21 10.40 -3.78
C PHE A 30 -0.64 9.89 -5.11
N ASP A 31 -1.30 8.89 -5.70
CA ASP A 31 -0.86 8.31 -6.98
C ASP A 31 -1.54 9.04 -8.13
N GLN A 32 -1.02 10.18 -8.50
CA GLN A 32 -1.62 11.04 -9.53
C GLN A 32 -1.67 10.38 -10.91
N TYR A 33 -0.77 9.45 -11.20
CA TYR A 33 -0.71 8.81 -12.51
C TYR A 33 -1.80 7.75 -12.71
N ASN A 34 -2.29 7.17 -11.63
CA ASN A 34 -3.29 6.11 -11.68
C ASN A 34 -4.63 6.54 -11.09
N SER A 35 -4.87 7.85 -10.96
CA SER A 35 -6.09 8.40 -10.37
C SER A 35 -7.04 9.00 -11.40
N ILE A 36 -7.18 8.36 -12.57
CA ILE A 36 -8.01 8.88 -13.66
C ILE A 36 -9.49 8.75 -13.34
N HIS A 37 -9.94 7.59 -12.89
CA HIS A 37 -11.35 7.33 -12.62
C HIS A 37 -11.69 7.32 -11.14
N GLU A 38 -10.68 7.16 -10.30
CA GLU A 38 -10.83 7.17 -8.84
C GLU A 38 -9.50 7.57 -8.23
N GLU A 39 -9.56 8.20 -7.08
CA GLU A 39 -8.34 8.59 -6.39
C GLU A 39 -7.65 7.37 -5.79
N ARG A 40 -6.38 7.20 -6.11
CA ARG A 40 -5.55 6.12 -5.61
C ARG A 40 -4.40 6.67 -4.79
N PHE A 41 -4.05 5.93 -3.77
CA PHE A 41 -2.98 6.29 -2.83
C PHE A 41 -2.03 5.14 -2.68
N ILE A 42 -0.80 5.45 -2.32
CA ILE A 42 0.20 4.44 -1.99
C ILE A 42 0.59 4.67 -0.54
N ILE A 43 0.44 3.65 0.28
CA ILE A 43 0.97 3.68 1.64
C ILE A 43 2.29 2.92 1.64
N ILE A 44 3.31 3.52 2.24
CA ILE A 44 4.63 2.91 2.38
C ILE A 44 4.88 2.69 3.86
N GLY A 45 5.16 1.45 4.22
CA GLY A 45 5.38 1.09 5.61
C GLY A 45 5.79 -0.37 5.75
N GLU A 46 5.98 -0.80 6.99
CA GLU A 46 6.33 -2.18 7.29
C GLU A 46 5.08 -3.03 7.50
N ASP A 47 5.13 -4.26 6.97
CA ASP A 47 4.09 -5.24 7.26
C ASP A 47 4.43 -6.00 8.56
N ASN A 48 3.59 -7.00 8.89
CA ASN A 48 3.74 -7.74 10.14
C ASN A 48 4.96 -8.67 10.22
N ILE A 49 5.67 -8.84 9.11
CA ILE A 49 6.95 -9.58 9.10
C ILE A 49 8.11 -8.68 8.70
N PHE A 50 7.93 -7.38 8.93
CA PHE A 50 8.97 -6.35 8.82
C PHE A 50 9.50 -6.11 7.40
N ARG A 51 8.67 -6.36 6.39
CA ARG A 51 9.01 -5.99 5.01
C ARG A 51 8.51 -4.58 4.75
N GLU A 52 9.31 -3.77 4.07
CA GLU A 52 8.88 -2.45 3.64
C GLU A 52 8.12 -2.58 2.32
N LEU A 53 6.83 -2.29 2.37
CA LEU A 53 5.93 -2.47 1.24
C LEU A 53 5.36 -1.14 0.77
N ALA A 54 4.98 -1.11 -0.50
CA ALA A 54 4.18 -0.04 -1.09
C ALA A 54 2.84 -0.66 -1.49
N VAL A 55 1.76 -0.17 -0.89
CA VAL A 55 0.42 -0.73 -1.08
C VAL A 55 -0.46 0.30 -1.76
N CYS A 56 -0.82 0.02 -3.01
CA CYS A 56 -1.74 0.87 -3.76
C CYS A 56 -3.16 0.54 -3.32
N HIS A 57 -3.91 1.56 -2.95
CA HIS A 57 -5.26 1.39 -2.43
C HIS A 57 -6.14 2.58 -2.78
N CYS A 58 -7.44 2.39 -2.61
CA CYS A 58 -8.42 3.46 -2.74
C CYS A 58 -9.43 3.31 -1.60
N TYR A 59 -10.26 4.32 -1.45
CA TYR A 59 -11.28 4.34 -0.40
C TYR A 59 -12.66 4.14 -1.01
N ARG A 60 -13.52 3.43 -0.29
CA ARG A 60 -14.89 3.13 -0.69
C ARG A 60 -15.82 3.43 0.47
N GLY A 61 -17.12 3.44 0.18
CA GLY A 61 -18.15 3.70 1.18
C GLY A 61 -18.54 5.17 1.19
N LEU A 62 -19.63 5.47 1.87
CA LEU A 62 -20.20 6.82 1.90
C LEU A 62 -19.26 7.85 2.52
N ASN A 63 -18.44 7.44 3.48
CA ASN A 63 -17.52 8.31 4.20
C ASN A 63 -16.07 7.82 4.08
N ASP A 64 -15.75 7.13 2.98
CA ASP A 64 -14.42 6.60 2.73
C ASP A 64 -13.91 5.69 3.88
N GLU A 65 -14.82 4.95 4.49
CA GLU A 65 -14.50 4.12 5.65
C GLU A 65 -13.97 2.74 5.27
N ILE A 66 -14.01 2.39 3.99
CA ILE A 66 -13.54 1.07 3.51
C ILE A 66 -12.27 1.27 2.69
N ILE A 67 -11.22 0.54 3.05
CA ILE A 67 -9.98 0.53 2.28
C ILE A 67 -10.03 -0.65 1.31
N ARG A 68 -9.83 -0.36 0.03
CA ARG A 68 -9.74 -1.38 -1.00
C ARG A 68 -8.30 -1.45 -1.50
N ILE A 69 -7.64 -2.58 -1.27
CA ILE A 69 -6.28 -2.79 -1.74
C ILE A 69 -6.33 -3.18 -3.21
N ILE A 70 -5.52 -2.51 -4.02
CA ILE A 70 -5.42 -2.72 -5.45
C ILE A 70 -4.21 -3.58 -5.78
N SER A 71 -3.07 -3.26 -5.18
CA SER A 71 -1.84 -4.03 -5.37
C SER A 71 -0.88 -3.77 -4.22
N ALA A 72 0.03 -4.69 -4.02
CA ALA A 72 1.07 -4.56 -3.00
C ALA A 72 2.37 -5.09 -3.58
N ARG A 73 3.44 -4.35 -3.37
CA ARG A 73 4.78 -4.72 -3.84
C ARG A 73 5.81 -4.28 -2.83
N LYS A 74 7.02 -4.75 -2.97
CA LYS A 74 8.11 -4.25 -2.14
C LYS A 74 8.36 -2.79 -2.50
N ALA A 75 8.65 -1.98 -1.48
CA ALA A 75 8.96 -0.57 -1.68
C ALA A 75 10.26 -0.44 -2.46
N THR A 76 10.33 0.58 -3.31
CA THR A 76 11.56 0.91 -4.02
C THR A 76 12.54 1.57 -3.06
N LEU A 77 13.80 1.67 -3.45
CA LEU A 77 14.81 2.30 -2.63
C LEU A 77 14.45 3.76 -2.29
N ASN A 78 13.90 4.49 -3.26
CA ASN A 78 13.48 5.87 -3.02
C ASN A 78 12.31 5.95 -2.03
N GLU A 79 11.37 5.01 -2.13
CA GLU A 79 10.24 4.93 -1.21
C GLU A 79 10.70 4.60 0.22
N ILE A 80 11.65 3.68 0.34
CA ILE A 80 12.25 3.35 1.63
C ILE A 80 12.91 4.57 2.25
N LYS A 81 13.62 5.35 1.47
CA LYS A 81 14.27 6.57 1.95
C LYS A 81 13.25 7.60 2.45
N LEU A 82 12.13 7.75 1.75
CA LEU A 82 11.06 8.64 2.18
C LEU A 82 10.45 8.17 3.51
N TYR A 83 10.24 6.88 3.62
CA TYR A 83 9.70 6.27 4.83
C TYR A 83 10.66 6.48 6.02
N GLU A 84 11.94 6.21 5.80
CA GLU A 84 12.95 6.34 6.87
C GLU A 84 13.13 7.76 7.37
N ARG A 85 12.90 8.76 6.52
CA ARG A 85 13.00 10.16 6.93
C ARG A 85 12.00 10.54 8.01
N LYS A 86 10.89 9.84 8.07
CA LYS A 86 9.82 10.14 9.02
C LYS A 86 10.07 9.52 10.38
N ILE A 87 10.92 8.52 10.43
CA ILE A 87 11.24 7.79 11.67
C ILE A 87 12.40 8.50 12.45
#